data_80f0bd05175814c774b82abf6e9b22c4
#
_entry.id   80f0bd05175814c774b82abf6e9b22c4
#
_cell.length_a   1.000
_cell.length_b   1.000
_cell.length_c   1.000
_cell.angle_alpha   90.00
_cell.angle_beta   90.00
_cell.angle_gamma   90.00
#
_symmetry.space_group_name_H-M   'P 1'
#
loop_
_entity.id
_entity.type
_entity.pdbx_description
1 polymer ?
#
loop_
_entity_poly.entity_id
_entity_poly.type
_entity_poly.pdbx_seq_one_letter_code
_entity_poly.pdbx_strand_id
1 'polypeptide(L)'
;VAFGLAMAPVLLGDAQVLGEVSVPMALVIAPTRELAMQVQRELQWLYAKAGARIASCVGGMDMRQERRALADGPHIVVGTPGRLRDHITRGALDISGLRVVVLDEADEMLDLGFREDLEFILAAAPQERRTFLFSATFARPIVQLARRFQRDAVRLSTVAESQPHEDIDYRLLMVAPTERENAIINALLYYDAQNALVFCGTRDAVRHLTS
;
A
#
# COMPACT_ATOMS: atom_id res chain seq x y z
N VAL A 1 5.32 5.94 7.61
CA VAL A 1 6.45 6.81 8.02
C VAL A 1 7.79 6.30 7.45
N ALA A 2 8.12 5.00 7.57
CA ALA A 2 9.46 4.46 7.20
C ALA A 2 9.88 4.81 5.76
N PHE A 3 9.05 4.51 4.76
CA PHE A 3 9.38 4.85 3.38
C PHE A 3 9.40 6.38 3.14
N GLY A 4 8.58 7.14 3.87
CA GLY A 4 8.64 8.60 3.82
C GLY A 4 10.02 9.12 4.20
N LEU A 5 10.61 8.60 5.27
CA LEU A 5 12.00 8.93 5.65
C LEU A 5 13.02 8.46 4.60
N ALA A 6 12.83 7.26 4.04
CA ALA A 6 13.72 6.72 3.01
C ALA A 6 13.70 7.51 1.69
N MET A 7 12.55 8.15 1.36
CA MET A 7 12.43 9.02 0.19
C MET A 7 13.11 10.38 0.38
N ALA A 8 13.19 10.89 1.60
CA ALA A 8 13.62 12.26 1.88
C ALA A 8 14.99 12.63 1.26
N PRO A 9 16.05 11.82 1.35
CA PRO A 9 17.34 12.15 0.73
C PRO A 9 17.26 12.28 -0.80
N VAL A 10 16.36 11.51 -1.44
CA VAL A 10 16.18 11.56 -2.89
C VAL A 10 15.40 12.78 -3.34
N LEU A 11 14.39 13.20 -2.54
CA LEU A 11 13.52 14.32 -2.85
C LEU A 11 14.14 15.67 -2.51
N LEU A 12 14.79 15.76 -1.35
CA LEU A 12 15.35 17.01 -0.81
C LEU A 12 16.82 17.20 -1.21
N GLY A 13 17.61 16.10 -1.36
CA GLY A 13 19.07 16.23 -1.43
C GLY A 13 19.56 16.96 -0.18
N ASP A 14 20.31 18.06 -0.37
CA ASP A 14 20.81 18.92 0.69
C ASP A 14 19.85 20.09 1.03
N ALA A 15 18.71 20.19 0.34
CA ALA A 15 17.74 21.26 0.57
C ALA A 15 16.84 20.97 1.79
N GLN A 16 16.43 22.02 2.49
CA GLN A 16 15.48 21.92 3.59
C GLN A 16 14.01 22.01 3.11
N VAL A 17 13.78 22.61 1.95
CA VAL A 17 12.46 22.87 1.39
C VAL A 17 12.45 22.41 -0.06
N LEU A 18 11.34 21.82 -0.49
CA LEU A 18 11.12 21.44 -1.88
C LEU A 18 10.81 22.67 -2.74
N GLY A 19 11.50 22.79 -3.86
CA GLY A 19 11.22 23.82 -4.86
C GLY A 19 9.96 23.50 -5.66
N GLU A 20 9.54 24.43 -6.52
CA GLU A 20 8.42 24.17 -7.41
C GLU A 20 8.74 23.09 -8.44
N VAL A 21 7.75 22.26 -8.76
CA VAL A 21 7.86 21.19 -9.73
C VAL A 21 6.67 21.22 -10.69
N SER A 22 6.91 20.86 -11.94
CA SER A 22 5.87 20.71 -12.95
C SER A 22 5.30 19.29 -13.02
N VAL A 23 6.10 18.31 -12.59
CA VAL A 23 5.73 16.89 -12.55
C VAL A 23 6.15 16.28 -11.21
N PRO A 24 5.44 15.28 -10.70
CA PRO A 24 5.76 14.68 -9.42
C PRO A 24 7.13 13.98 -9.41
N MET A 25 7.82 14.08 -8.29
CA MET A 25 9.10 13.41 -8.06
C MET A 25 8.94 12.03 -7.40
N ALA A 26 7.83 11.80 -6.72
CA ALA A 26 7.55 10.52 -6.07
C ALA A 26 6.12 10.05 -6.33
N LEU A 27 5.99 8.73 -6.46
CA LEU A 27 4.72 8.03 -6.58
C LEU A 27 4.65 6.96 -5.50
N VAL A 28 3.56 6.95 -4.72
CA VAL A 28 3.28 5.92 -3.73
C VAL A 28 2.00 5.18 -4.14
N ILE A 29 2.10 3.87 -4.27
CA ILE A 29 1.01 3.00 -4.72
C ILE A 29 0.57 2.13 -3.57
N ALA A 30 -0.72 2.15 -3.24
CA ALA A 30 -1.33 1.38 -2.16
C ALA A 30 -2.55 0.61 -2.67
N PRO A 31 -2.86 -0.59 -2.11
CA PRO A 31 -3.93 -1.47 -2.60
C PRO A 31 -5.33 -0.88 -2.48
N THR A 32 -5.57 -0.13 -1.42
CA THR A 32 -6.90 0.37 -1.08
C THR A 32 -6.94 1.89 -0.98
N ARG A 33 -8.14 2.44 -1.16
CA ARG A 33 -8.41 3.87 -0.98
C ARG A 33 -8.07 4.32 0.44
N GLU A 34 -8.48 3.54 1.42
CA GLU A 34 -8.32 3.82 2.85
C GLU A 34 -6.84 3.95 3.19
N LEU A 35 -6.01 2.99 2.73
CA LEU A 35 -4.57 3.02 2.95
C LEU A 35 -3.92 4.19 2.20
N ALA A 36 -4.27 4.44 0.94
CA ALA A 36 -3.74 5.56 0.17
C ALA A 36 -4.03 6.91 0.85
N MET A 37 -5.25 7.10 1.38
CA MET A 37 -5.63 8.31 2.12
C MET A 37 -4.90 8.42 3.46
N GLN A 38 -4.65 7.31 4.15
CA GLN A 38 -3.83 7.29 5.37
C GLN A 38 -2.39 7.69 5.05
N VAL A 39 -1.80 7.07 4.05
CA VAL A 39 -0.43 7.38 3.59
C VAL A 39 -0.30 8.85 3.18
N GLN A 40 -1.29 9.41 2.47
CA GLN A 40 -1.31 10.82 2.13
C GLN A 40 -1.22 11.70 3.37
N ARG A 41 -2.06 11.46 4.40
CA ARG A 41 -2.05 12.24 5.66
C ARG A 41 -0.72 12.14 6.38
N GLU A 42 -0.15 10.93 6.47
CA GLU A 42 1.15 10.70 7.10
C GLU A 42 2.28 11.45 6.38
N LEU A 43 2.29 11.42 5.05
CA LEU A 43 3.29 12.14 4.26
C LEU A 43 3.09 13.66 4.34
N GLN A 44 1.84 14.16 4.36
CA GLN A 44 1.55 15.57 4.57
C GLN A 44 2.11 16.07 5.91
N TRP A 45 1.91 15.31 6.98
CA TRP A 45 2.48 15.60 8.28
C TRP A 45 4.01 15.55 8.25
N LEU A 46 4.60 14.49 7.69
CA LEU A 46 6.04 14.28 7.68
C LEU A 46 6.79 15.37 6.90
N TYR A 47 6.25 15.75 5.75
CA TYR A 47 6.87 16.73 4.85
C TYR A 47 6.31 18.16 5.00
N ALA A 48 5.54 18.45 6.05
CA ALA A 48 4.93 19.77 6.26
C ALA A 48 5.97 20.89 6.28
N LYS A 49 7.09 20.68 6.99
CA LYS A 49 8.18 21.66 7.10
C LYS A 49 8.97 21.80 5.79
N ALA A 50 8.99 20.75 4.97
CA ALA A 50 9.63 20.79 3.65
C ALA A 50 8.73 21.42 2.55
N GLY A 51 7.51 21.83 2.88
CA GLY A 51 6.60 22.47 1.94
C GLY A 51 6.06 21.54 0.84
N ALA A 52 6.01 20.22 1.07
CA ALA A 52 5.56 19.28 0.06
C ALA A 52 4.07 19.44 -0.27
N ARG A 53 3.74 19.51 -1.55
CA ARG A 53 2.39 19.34 -2.07
C ARG A 53 2.17 17.87 -2.39
N ILE A 54 1.07 17.29 -1.85
CA ILE A 54 0.79 15.85 -1.99
C ILE A 54 -0.63 15.68 -2.50
N ALA A 55 -0.77 15.10 -3.70
CA ALA A 55 -2.05 14.77 -4.29
C ALA A 55 -2.40 13.30 -4.09
N SER A 56 -3.70 12.99 -4.03
CA SER A 56 -4.20 11.61 -4.02
C SER A 56 -5.01 11.30 -5.27
N CYS A 57 -4.85 10.06 -5.79
CA CYS A 57 -5.58 9.51 -6.92
C CYS A 57 -6.17 8.16 -6.52
N VAL A 58 -7.45 8.16 -6.08
CA VAL A 58 -8.08 6.94 -5.54
C VAL A 58 -9.49 6.75 -6.13
N GLY A 59 -9.87 5.49 -6.34
CA GLY A 59 -11.19 5.16 -6.87
C GLY A 59 -12.32 5.72 -6.00
N GLY A 60 -13.44 6.08 -6.62
CA GLY A 60 -14.62 6.62 -5.91
C GLY A 60 -14.54 8.10 -5.53
N MET A 61 -13.45 8.79 -5.83
CA MET A 61 -13.33 10.26 -5.71
C MET A 61 -13.64 10.95 -7.04
N ASP A 62 -13.98 12.24 -6.96
CA ASP A 62 -14.25 13.06 -8.15
C ASP A 62 -12.95 13.23 -8.97
N MET A 63 -12.95 12.66 -10.16
CA MET A 63 -11.82 12.74 -11.09
C MET A 63 -11.46 14.17 -11.48
N ARG A 64 -12.42 15.11 -11.50
CA ARG A 64 -12.14 16.51 -11.82
C ARG A 64 -11.33 17.19 -10.73
N GLN A 65 -11.62 16.87 -9.47
CA GLN A 65 -10.85 17.38 -8.33
C GLN A 65 -9.43 16.80 -8.33
N GLU A 66 -9.28 15.49 -8.60
CA GLU A 66 -7.96 14.88 -8.73
C GLU A 66 -7.13 15.51 -9.86
N ARG A 67 -7.74 15.73 -11.03
CA ARG A 67 -7.06 16.40 -12.14
C ARG A 67 -6.60 17.82 -11.81
N ARG A 68 -7.39 18.59 -11.06
CA ARG A 68 -6.97 19.92 -10.58
C ARG A 68 -5.79 19.80 -9.64
N ALA A 69 -5.86 18.91 -8.64
CA ALA A 69 -4.78 18.67 -7.70
C ALA A 69 -3.48 18.20 -8.39
N LEU A 70 -3.59 17.44 -9.49
CA LEU A 70 -2.44 17.04 -10.30
C LEU A 70 -1.87 18.22 -11.11
N ALA A 71 -2.74 19.10 -11.61
CA ALA A 71 -2.31 20.29 -12.36
C ALA A 71 -1.61 21.34 -11.47
N ASP A 72 -1.86 21.33 -10.16
CA ASP A 72 -1.22 22.21 -9.18
C ASP A 72 0.26 21.83 -8.88
N GLY A 73 0.82 20.86 -9.60
CA GLY A 73 2.23 20.45 -9.49
C GLY A 73 2.57 19.82 -8.14
N PRO A 74 1.98 18.67 -7.78
CA PRO A 74 2.31 17.98 -6.55
C PRO A 74 3.73 17.39 -6.63
N HIS A 75 4.44 17.40 -5.50
CA HIS A 75 5.75 16.75 -5.38
C HIS A 75 5.62 15.24 -5.25
N ILE A 76 4.56 14.78 -4.56
CA ILE A 76 4.27 13.38 -4.29
C ILE A 76 2.83 13.10 -4.70
N VAL A 77 2.63 12.01 -5.42
CA VAL A 77 1.29 11.48 -5.71
C VAL A 77 1.13 10.14 -4.98
N VAL A 78 -0.01 9.98 -4.31
CA VAL A 78 -0.39 8.73 -3.64
C VAL A 78 -1.66 8.20 -4.31
N GLY A 79 -1.73 6.91 -4.63
CA GLY A 79 -2.95 6.41 -5.25
C GLY A 79 -3.08 4.90 -5.30
N THR A 80 -4.25 4.46 -5.81
CA THR A 80 -4.52 3.05 -6.09
C THR A 80 -4.15 2.71 -7.53
N PRO A 81 -3.69 1.47 -7.81
CA PRO A 81 -3.12 1.10 -9.12
C PRO A 81 -4.00 1.49 -10.31
N GLY A 82 -5.26 1.05 -10.32
CA GLY A 82 -6.17 1.31 -11.44
C GLY A 82 -6.45 2.80 -11.67
N ARG A 83 -6.58 3.61 -10.60
CA ARG A 83 -6.82 5.06 -10.74
C ARG A 83 -5.58 5.80 -11.24
N LEU A 84 -4.39 5.39 -10.77
CA LEU A 84 -3.14 5.95 -11.26
C LEU A 84 -2.94 5.65 -12.75
N ARG A 85 -3.16 4.37 -13.17
CA ARG A 85 -3.13 3.99 -14.58
C ARG A 85 -4.10 4.81 -15.44
N ASP A 86 -5.32 5.04 -14.96
CA ASP A 86 -6.32 5.85 -15.68
C ASP A 86 -5.84 7.29 -15.88
N HIS A 87 -5.30 7.95 -14.85
CA HIS A 87 -4.72 9.29 -14.97
C HIS A 87 -3.50 9.36 -15.89
N ILE A 88 -2.61 8.36 -15.83
CA ILE A 88 -1.44 8.28 -16.73
C ILE A 88 -1.90 8.09 -18.18
N THR A 89 -2.81 7.15 -18.42
CA THR A 89 -3.33 6.86 -19.77
C THR A 89 -4.03 8.07 -20.39
N ARG A 90 -4.73 8.87 -19.58
CA ARG A 90 -5.41 10.10 -20.02
C ARG A 90 -4.48 11.33 -20.10
N GLY A 91 -3.20 11.17 -19.79
CA GLY A 91 -2.24 12.28 -19.79
C GLY A 91 -2.47 13.32 -18.69
N ALA A 92 -3.27 13.01 -17.66
CA ALA A 92 -3.51 13.90 -16.52
C ALA A 92 -2.43 13.78 -15.44
N LEU A 93 -1.70 12.66 -15.40
CA LEU A 93 -0.56 12.42 -14.54
C LEU A 93 0.66 12.11 -15.41
N ASP A 94 1.58 13.05 -15.47
CA ASP A 94 2.90 12.85 -16.09
C ASP A 94 3.86 12.30 -15.03
N ILE A 95 4.40 11.11 -15.28
CA ILE A 95 5.31 10.41 -14.38
C ILE A 95 6.77 10.44 -14.86
N SER A 96 7.09 11.25 -15.87
CA SER A 96 8.43 11.33 -16.45
C SER A 96 9.50 11.89 -15.51
N GLY A 97 9.09 12.63 -14.46
CA GLY A 97 9.98 13.21 -13.46
C GLY A 97 10.17 12.35 -12.19
N LEU A 98 9.62 11.15 -12.15
CA LEU A 98 9.71 10.31 -10.96
C LEU A 98 11.14 9.90 -10.65
N ARG A 99 11.58 10.20 -9.43
CA ARG A 99 12.84 9.75 -8.83
C ARG A 99 12.64 8.59 -7.87
N VAL A 100 11.42 8.47 -7.33
CA VAL A 100 11.06 7.44 -6.37
C VAL A 100 9.69 6.84 -6.71
N VAL A 101 9.58 5.51 -6.64
CA VAL A 101 8.32 4.79 -6.62
C VAL A 101 8.28 3.90 -5.39
N VAL A 102 7.17 3.93 -4.67
CA VAL A 102 6.92 3.08 -3.50
C VAL A 102 5.72 2.19 -3.80
N LEU A 103 5.88 0.89 -3.57
CA LEU A 103 4.80 -0.09 -3.54
C LEU A 103 4.57 -0.48 -2.09
N ASP A 104 3.43 -0.09 -1.53
CA ASP A 104 3.06 -0.43 -0.15
C ASP A 104 2.02 -1.55 -0.16
N GLU A 105 2.20 -2.58 0.68
CA GLU A 105 1.41 -3.82 0.67
C GLU A 105 1.33 -4.45 -0.74
N ALA A 106 2.49 -4.71 -1.33
CA ALA A 106 2.58 -5.19 -2.71
C ALA A 106 1.92 -6.57 -2.92
N ASP A 107 1.97 -7.45 -1.92
CA ASP A 107 1.26 -8.73 -1.93
C ASP A 107 -0.26 -8.54 -2.03
N GLU A 108 -0.84 -7.67 -1.23
CA GLU A 108 -2.27 -7.35 -1.27
C GLU A 108 -2.67 -6.80 -2.65
N MET A 109 -1.83 -5.95 -3.26
CA MET A 109 -2.11 -5.46 -4.62
C MET A 109 -2.15 -6.58 -5.65
N LEU A 110 -1.28 -7.58 -5.54
CA LEU A 110 -1.28 -8.73 -6.45
C LEU A 110 -2.48 -9.65 -6.20
N ASP A 111 -2.86 -9.87 -4.94
CA ASP A 111 -4.02 -10.69 -4.55
C ASP A 111 -5.34 -10.04 -4.99
N LEU A 112 -5.43 -8.71 -4.98
CA LEU A 112 -6.55 -7.95 -5.54
C LEU A 112 -6.57 -7.88 -7.07
N GLY A 113 -5.57 -8.46 -7.76
CA GLY A 113 -5.52 -8.55 -9.21
C GLY A 113 -4.90 -7.35 -9.94
N PHE A 114 -4.24 -6.43 -9.25
CA PHE A 114 -3.64 -5.21 -9.83
C PHE A 114 -2.30 -5.43 -10.52
N ARG A 115 -1.91 -6.67 -10.83
CA ARG A 115 -0.63 -6.97 -11.48
C ARG A 115 -0.40 -6.15 -12.76
N GLU A 116 -1.38 -6.14 -13.67
CA GLU A 116 -1.24 -5.45 -14.96
C GLU A 116 -1.11 -3.94 -14.79
N ASP A 117 -1.86 -3.36 -13.84
CA ASP A 117 -1.78 -1.92 -13.56
C ASP A 117 -0.41 -1.54 -12.99
N LEU A 118 0.13 -2.35 -12.08
CA LEU A 118 1.46 -2.16 -11.51
C LEU A 118 2.54 -2.27 -12.58
N GLU A 119 2.50 -3.31 -13.40
CA GLU A 119 3.46 -3.52 -14.49
C GLU A 119 3.42 -2.36 -15.49
N PHE A 120 2.23 -1.87 -15.84
CA PHE A 120 2.05 -0.70 -16.70
C PHE A 120 2.70 0.56 -16.09
N ILE A 121 2.38 0.88 -14.84
CA ILE A 121 2.90 2.08 -14.17
C ILE A 121 4.43 2.00 -14.04
N LEU A 122 4.94 0.85 -13.59
CA LEU A 122 6.37 0.65 -13.39
C LEU A 122 7.18 0.67 -14.69
N ALA A 123 6.59 0.18 -15.79
CA ALA A 123 7.21 0.21 -17.11
C ALA A 123 7.22 1.62 -17.72
N ALA A 124 6.19 2.43 -17.44
CA ALA A 124 6.09 3.81 -17.92
C ALA A 124 6.96 4.80 -17.12
N ALA A 125 7.31 4.47 -15.88
CA ALA A 125 8.13 5.33 -15.04
C ALA A 125 9.63 5.29 -15.45
N PRO A 126 10.41 6.38 -15.22
CA PRO A 126 11.82 6.45 -15.57
C PRO A 126 12.61 5.26 -15.04
N GLN A 127 13.59 4.79 -15.80
CA GLN A 127 14.43 3.67 -15.37
C GLN A 127 15.40 4.05 -14.25
N GLU A 128 15.88 5.28 -14.25
CA GLU A 128 16.81 5.86 -13.27
C GLU A 128 16.09 6.35 -12.01
N ARG A 129 15.29 5.45 -11.40
CA ARG A 129 14.56 5.76 -10.16
C ARG A 129 14.96 4.80 -9.05
N ARG A 130 14.69 5.17 -7.82
CA ARG A 130 14.64 4.24 -6.69
C ARG A 130 13.25 3.63 -6.59
N THR A 131 13.17 2.32 -6.43
CA THR A 131 11.90 1.60 -6.22
C THR A 131 11.94 0.90 -4.87
N PHE A 132 11.07 1.32 -3.95
CA PHE A 132 10.89 0.67 -2.65
C PHE A 132 9.67 -0.25 -2.73
N LEU A 133 9.82 -1.47 -2.26
CA LEU A 133 8.74 -2.47 -2.21
C LEU A 133 8.58 -2.93 -0.77
N PHE A 134 7.39 -2.72 -0.23
CA PHE A 134 6.97 -3.18 1.09
C PHE A 134 5.90 -4.24 0.92
N SER A 135 6.07 -5.35 1.62
CA SER A 135 5.17 -6.50 1.53
C SER A 135 5.26 -7.30 2.81
N ALA A 136 4.15 -7.81 3.31
CA ALA A 136 4.12 -8.71 4.45
C ALA A 136 4.66 -10.10 4.08
N THR A 137 4.51 -10.50 2.81
CA THR A 137 4.95 -11.79 2.29
C THR A 137 5.95 -11.63 1.15
N PHE A 138 6.81 -12.64 0.97
CA PHE A 138 7.78 -12.70 -0.14
C PHE A 138 7.50 -13.90 -1.06
N ALA A 139 6.22 -14.06 -1.43
CA ALA A 139 5.78 -15.08 -2.37
C ALA A 139 6.41 -14.90 -3.77
N ARG A 140 6.45 -15.97 -4.56
CA ARG A 140 7.06 -15.96 -5.92
C ARG A 140 6.63 -14.78 -6.80
N PRO A 141 5.34 -14.36 -6.83
CA PRO A 141 4.90 -13.22 -7.63
C PRO A 141 5.56 -11.90 -7.24
N ILE A 142 5.76 -11.67 -5.93
CA ILE A 142 6.45 -10.47 -5.40
C ILE A 142 7.92 -10.47 -5.80
N VAL A 143 8.60 -11.62 -5.66
CA VAL A 143 10.00 -11.76 -6.07
C VAL A 143 10.17 -11.48 -7.58
N GLN A 144 9.24 -11.93 -8.42
CA GLN A 144 9.26 -11.67 -9.86
C GLN A 144 9.10 -10.18 -10.16
N LEU A 145 8.15 -9.51 -9.50
CA LEU A 145 7.93 -8.07 -9.64
C LEU A 145 9.18 -7.28 -9.22
N ALA A 146 9.75 -7.63 -8.06
CA ALA A 146 10.96 -7.00 -7.54
C ALA A 146 12.13 -7.14 -8.52
N ARG A 147 12.41 -8.36 -9.00
CA ARG A 147 13.50 -8.63 -9.95
C ARG A 147 13.35 -7.87 -11.27
N ARG A 148 12.13 -7.65 -11.72
CA ARG A 148 11.86 -6.97 -13.00
C ARG A 148 12.02 -5.45 -12.90
N PHE A 149 11.64 -4.84 -11.77
CA PHE A 149 11.50 -3.39 -11.65
C PHE A 149 12.38 -2.73 -10.60
N GLN A 150 13.13 -3.51 -9.80
CA GLN A 150 14.14 -2.99 -8.89
C GLN A 150 15.55 -3.26 -9.44
N ARG A 151 16.47 -2.36 -9.13
CA ARG A 151 17.90 -2.50 -9.47
C ARG A 151 18.70 -2.46 -8.19
N ASP A 152 19.65 -3.37 -8.03
CA ASP A 152 20.57 -3.45 -6.89
C ASP A 152 19.85 -3.32 -5.53
N ALA A 153 18.65 -3.91 -5.45
CA ALA A 153 17.80 -3.80 -4.27
C ALA A 153 18.35 -4.64 -3.11
N VAL A 154 18.45 -4.02 -1.95
CA VAL A 154 18.76 -4.70 -0.70
C VAL A 154 17.44 -5.20 -0.08
N ARG A 155 17.37 -6.50 0.19
CA ARG A 155 16.26 -7.09 0.92
C ARG A 155 16.50 -6.96 2.42
N LEU A 156 15.58 -6.31 3.11
CA LEU A 156 15.54 -6.24 4.56
C LEU A 156 14.33 -7.04 5.05
N SER A 157 14.54 -8.05 5.89
CA SER A 157 13.48 -8.81 6.53
C SER A 157 13.47 -8.47 8.02
N THR A 158 12.32 -8.03 8.53
CA THR A 158 12.11 -7.72 9.94
C THR A 158 11.48 -8.89 10.70
N VAL A 159 11.03 -9.93 9.98
CA VAL A 159 10.42 -11.13 10.54
C VAL A 159 11.25 -12.33 10.16
N ALA A 160 11.58 -13.19 11.10
CA ALA A 160 12.14 -14.51 10.82
C ALA A 160 11.04 -15.33 10.09
N GLU A 161 11.35 -15.81 8.87
CA GLU A 161 10.39 -16.37 7.89
C GLU A 161 9.60 -17.61 8.37
N SER A 162 9.72 -18.04 9.61
CA SER A 162 9.12 -19.32 10.08
C SER A 162 8.85 -19.44 11.58
N GLN A 163 8.91 -18.36 12.37
CA GLN A 163 8.58 -18.48 13.79
C GLN A 163 7.20 -17.89 14.08
N PRO A 164 6.30 -18.63 14.75
CA PRO A 164 5.09 -18.07 15.33
C PRO A 164 5.45 -16.88 16.22
N HIS A 165 4.59 -15.87 16.26
CA HIS A 165 4.79 -14.72 17.14
C HIS A 165 4.84 -15.22 18.60
N GLU A 166 5.90 -14.85 19.33
CA GLU A 166 6.15 -15.39 20.69
C GLU A 166 5.03 -15.04 21.69
N ASP A 167 4.30 -13.94 21.46
CA ASP A 167 3.21 -13.48 22.32
C ASP A 167 1.82 -14.01 21.88
N ILE A 168 1.75 -14.89 20.87
CA ILE A 168 0.49 -15.44 20.35
C ILE A 168 0.48 -16.96 20.54
N ASP A 169 -0.52 -17.45 21.28
CA ASP A 169 -0.79 -18.88 21.42
C ASP A 169 -1.72 -19.34 20.27
N TYR A 170 -1.17 -20.15 19.36
CA TYR A 170 -1.91 -20.65 18.19
C TYR A 170 -2.57 -21.99 18.54
N ARG A 171 -3.90 -22.07 18.33
CA ARG A 171 -4.66 -23.30 18.56
C ARG A 171 -5.51 -23.64 17.33
N LEU A 172 -5.47 -24.89 16.93
CA LEU A 172 -6.26 -25.43 15.83
C LEU A 172 -7.37 -26.32 16.38
N LEU A 173 -8.61 -25.97 16.05
CA LEU A 173 -9.78 -26.78 16.39
C LEU A 173 -10.31 -27.45 15.12
N MET A 174 -10.30 -28.77 15.07
CA MET A 174 -10.92 -29.55 13.99
C MET A 174 -12.37 -29.83 14.35
N VAL A 175 -13.29 -29.26 13.58
CA VAL A 175 -14.73 -29.40 13.81
C VAL A 175 -15.47 -29.70 12.49
N ALA A 176 -16.62 -30.35 12.57
CA ALA A 176 -17.48 -30.52 11.41
C ALA A 176 -17.96 -29.12 10.90
N PRO A 177 -18.17 -28.95 9.60
CA PRO A 177 -18.63 -27.67 9.05
C PRO A 177 -19.90 -27.12 9.69
N THR A 178 -20.81 -27.99 10.12
CA THR A 178 -22.07 -27.66 10.79
C THR A 178 -21.88 -27.25 12.25
N GLU A 179 -20.73 -27.53 12.86
CA GLU A 179 -20.46 -27.26 14.27
C GLU A 179 -19.54 -26.03 14.48
N ARG A 180 -19.26 -25.29 13.41
CA ARG A 180 -18.32 -24.15 13.49
C ARG A 180 -18.78 -23.06 14.46
N GLU A 181 -20.07 -22.72 14.45
CA GLU A 181 -20.63 -21.68 15.32
C GLU A 181 -20.59 -22.11 16.78
N ASN A 182 -21.03 -23.35 17.06
CA ASN A 182 -20.93 -23.94 18.40
C ASN A 182 -19.49 -23.97 18.90
N ALA A 183 -18.52 -24.28 18.02
CA ALA A 183 -17.10 -24.29 18.39
C ALA A 183 -16.59 -22.89 18.74
N ILE A 184 -17.00 -21.85 18.00
CA ILE A 184 -16.65 -20.44 18.28
C ILE A 184 -17.23 -20.05 19.65
N ILE A 185 -18.52 -20.30 19.88
CA ILE A 185 -19.19 -19.98 21.14
C ILE A 185 -18.50 -20.69 22.31
N ASN A 186 -18.27 -22.01 22.17
CA ASN A 186 -17.62 -22.80 23.20
C ASN A 186 -16.18 -22.33 23.48
N ALA A 187 -15.43 -21.91 22.45
CA ALA A 187 -14.09 -21.37 22.63
C ALA A 187 -14.13 -20.04 23.41
N LEU A 188 -15.05 -19.14 23.07
CA LEU A 188 -15.22 -17.86 23.77
C LEU A 188 -15.58 -18.05 25.23
N LEU A 189 -16.48 -18.99 25.51
CA LEU A 189 -16.90 -19.33 26.86
C LEU A 189 -15.77 -20.01 27.66
N TYR A 190 -15.06 -20.95 27.03
CA TYR A 190 -13.97 -21.69 27.68
C TYR A 190 -12.81 -20.78 28.11
N TYR A 191 -12.50 -19.77 27.30
CA TYR A 191 -11.43 -18.81 27.60
C TYR A 191 -11.91 -17.58 28.38
N ASP A 192 -13.18 -17.49 28.74
CA ASP A 192 -13.79 -16.30 29.40
C ASP A 192 -13.39 -15.01 28.69
N ALA A 193 -13.48 -15.00 27.36
CA ALA A 193 -12.96 -13.96 26.52
C ALA A 193 -13.75 -12.66 26.69
N GLN A 194 -13.13 -11.65 27.30
CA GLN A 194 -13.75 -10.33 27.50
C GLN A 194 -13.89 -9.55 26.17
N ASN A 195 -12.95 -9.78 25.24
CA ASN A 195 -12.97 -9.22 23.89
C ASN A 195 -12.53 -10.30 22.91
N ALA A 196 -13.19 -10.39 21.77
CA ALA A 196 -12.84 -11.31 20.71
C ALA A 196 -12.96 -10.65 19.33
N LEU A 197 -12.08 -11.03 18.42
CA LEU A 197 -12.14 -10.65 17.02
C LEU A 197 -12.29 -11.93 16.19
N VAL A 198 -13.41 -12.06 15.48
CA VAL A 198 -13.71 -13.26 14.68
C VAL A 198 -13.64 -12.90 13.20
N PHE A 199 -12.73 -13.54 12.47
CA PHE A 199 -12.59 -13.39 11.02
C PHE A 199 -13.36 -14.49 10.31
N CYS A 200 -14.18 -14.11 9.32
CA CYS A 200 -14.95 -15.04 8.49
C CYS A 200 -14.53 -14.92 7.03
N GLY A 201 -14.66 -16.01 6.26
CA GLY A 201 -14.31 -16.05 4.84
C GLY A 201 -15.24 -15.25 3.92
N THR A 202 -16.46 -14.92 4.37
CA THR A 202 -17.47 -14.19 3.58
C THR A 202 -18.25 -13.20 4.43
N ARG A 203 -18.81 -12.15 3.78
CA ARG A 203 -19.71 -11.19 4.44
C ARG A 203 -20.99 -11.85 4.98
N ASP A 204 -21.48 -12.87 4.29
CA ASP A 204 -22.69 -13.59 4.71
C ASP A 204 -22.43 -14.42 5.97
N ALA A 205 -21.24 -15.04 6.10
CA ALA A 205 -20.82 -15.71 7.32
C ALA A 205 -20.72 -14.74 8.51
N VAL A 206 -20.22 -13.51 8.28
CA VAL A 206 -20.20 -12.47 9.32
C VAL A 206 -21.63 -12.11 9.74
N ARG A 207 -22.54 -11.84 8.79
CA ARG A 207 -23.92 -11.51 9.10
C ARG A 207 -24.63 -12.62 9.88
N HIS A 208 -24.40 -13.86 9.48
CA HIS A 208 -25.01 -15.03 10.13
C HIS A 208 -24.50 -15.22 11.56
N LEU A 209 -23.19 -14.98 11.78
CA LEU A 209 -22.59 -15.10 13.11
C LEU A 209 -23.02 -13.96 14.08
N THR A 210 -23.46 -12.81 13.55
CA THR A 210 -23.85 -11.64 14.36
C THR A 210 -25.38 -11.52 14.56
N SER A 211 -26.18 -12.40 13.96
CA SER A 211 -27.63 -12.45 14.10
C SER A 211 -28.04 -13.31 15.29
#